data_fa2fb51b1804dabd0ac09d27bff971f7
#
_entry.id   fa2fb51b1804dabd0ac09d27bff971f7
#
_cell.length_a   1.000
_cell.length_b   1.000
_cell.length_c   1.000
_cell.angle_alpha   90.00
_cell.angle_beta   90.00
_cell.angle_gamma   90.00
#
_symmetry.space_group_name_H-M   'P 1'
#
loop_
_entity.id
_entity.type
_entity.pdbx_description
1 polymer ?
#
loop_
_entity_poly.entity_id
_entity_poly.type
_entity_poly.pdbx_seq_one_letter_code
_entity_poly.pdbx_strand_id
1 'polypeptide(L)'
;MITIKETTKNDLSNVQKLWADGDVMKFVGFPEGLHETDEAMSRWLERIEAARPATNHFSVYDDGVYCGEAFYQIDTKHGNSAALDIKLFRFARGKGIAATALSYAIDEAFKNGAERVWVDPNPENAKAIALYERLGFQPKPMPEYLTGGEEIASIYMELVR
;
A
#
# COMPACT_ATOMS: atom_id res chain seq x y z
N MET A 1 4.59 -1.25 20.70
CA MET A 1 5.55 -0.53 19.81
C MET A 1 5.38 -1.01 18.40
N ILE A 2 5.21 -0.08 17.46
CA ILE A 2 5.05 -0.39 16.04
C ILE A 2 6.43 -0.64 15.42
N THR A 3 6.57 -1.76 14.72
CA THR A 3 7.76 -2.11 13.96
C THR A 3 7.38 -2.21 12.49
N ILE A 4 8.14 -1.52 11.62
CA ILE A 4 7.94 -1.54 10.18
C ILE A 4 9.24 -1.98 9.55
N LYS A 5 9.19 -3.04 8.75
CA LYS A 5 10.39 -3.61 8.14
C LYS A 5 10.11 -4.13 6.74
N GLU A 6 11.14 -4.21 5.93
CA GLU A 6 11.04 -4.86 4.63
C GLU A 6 10.53 -6.29 4.78
N THR A 7 9.57 -6.66 3.96
CA THR A 7 8.99 -8.00 3.97
C THR A 7 10.02 -9.03 3.53
N THR A 8 10.12 -10.10 4.31
CA THR A 8 10.97 -11.25 4.03
C THR A 8 10.12 -12.49 3.88
N LYS A 9 10.73 -13.61 3.50
CA LYS A 9 9.99 -14.87 3.39
C LYS A 9 9.36 -15.33 4.72
N ASN A 10 9.89 -14.87 5.86
CA ASN A 10 9.29 -15.16 7.16
C ASN A 10 7.94 -14.46 7.36
N ASP A 11 7.65 -13.42 6.58
CA ASP A 11 6.39 -12.66 6.66
C ASP A 11 5.34 -13.16 5.66
N LEU A 12 5.70 -14.03 4.70
CA LEU A 12 4.82 -14.40 3.60
C LEU A 12 3.49 -15.00 4.03
N SER A 13 3.49 -15.87 5.04
CA SER A 13 2.24 -16.44 5.52
C SER A 13 1.31 -15.38 6.11
N ASN A 14 1.86 -14.35 6.72
CA ASN A 14 1.09 -13.22 7.24
C ASN A 14 0.50 -12.37 6.11
N VAL A 15 1.30 -12.07 5.09
CA VAL A 15 0.84 -11.32 3.91
C VAL A 15 -0.26 -12.10 3.19
N GLN A 16 -0.08 -13.39 3.02
CA GLN A 16 -1.06 -14.28 2.40
C GLN A 16 -2.41 -14.24 3.14
N LYS A 17 -2.38 -14.29 4.47
CA LYS A 17 -3.59 -14.19 5.31
C LYS A 17 -4.25 -12.81 5.19
N LEU A 18 -3.44 -11.75 5.13
CA LEU A 18 -3.96 -10.39 4.96
C LEU A 18 -4.75 -10.27 3.65
N TRP A 19 -4.18 -10.75 2.54
CA TRP A 19 -4.85 -10.69 1.23
C TRP A 19 -6.06 -11.60 1.15
N ALA A 20 -6.06 -12.71 1.89
CA ALA A 20 -7.21 -13.63 1.93
C ALA A 20 -8.40 -13.09 2.74
N ASP A 21 -8.20 -11.99 3.47
CA ASP A 21 -9.25 -11.39 4.29
C ASP A 21 -10.11 -10.45 3.43
N GLY A 22 -11.38 -10.82 3.23
CA GLY A 22 -12.31 -10.03 2.42
C GLY A 22 -12.62 -8.65 2.98
N ASP A 23 -12.60 -8.48 4.29
CA ASP A 23 -12.77 -7.17 4.91
C ASP A 23 -11.61 -6.22 4.58
N VAL A 24 -10.40 -6.76 4.48
CA VAL A 24 -9.21 -6.01 4.05
C VAL A 24 -9.28 -5.67 2.56
N MET A 25 -9.70 -6.62 1.73
CA MET A 25 -9.55 -6.56 0.28
C MET A 25 -10.79 -6.08 -0.47
N LYS A 26 -11.89 -5.80 0.22
CA LYS A 26 -13.17 -5.44 -0.42
C LYS A 26 -13.10 -4.16 -1.27
N PHE A 27 -12.32 -3.16 -0.85
CA PHE A 27 -12.22 -1.89 -1.58
C PHE A 27 -11.26 -1.95 -2.77
N VAL A 28 -10.52 -3.05 -2.90
CA VAL A 28 -9.63 -3.29 -4.06
C VAL A 28 -10.18 -4.37 -5.00
N GLY A 29 -11.46 -4.72 -4.84
CA GLY A 29 -12.16 -5.59 -5.77
C GLY A 29 -12.26 -7.06 -5.36
N PHE A 30 -11.88 -7.40 -4.12
CA PHE A 30 -11.92 -8.79 -3.65
C PHE A 30 -12.72 -8.90 -2.34
N PRO A 31 -14.07 -8.79 -2.38
CA PRO A 31 -14.89 -8.86 -1.16
C PRO A 31 -14.83 -10.21 -0.46
N GLU A 32 -14.43 -11.27 -1.17
CA GLU A 32 -14.21 -12.62 -0.62
C GLU A 32 -12.74 -12.91 -0.31
N GLY A 33 -11.87 -11.89 -0.43
CA GLY A 33 -10.43 -12.04 -0.29
C GLY A 33 -9.76 -12.54 -1.56
N LEU A 34 -8.43 -12.37 -1.61
CA LEU A 34 -7.57 -12.86 -2.68
C LEU A 34 -6.78 -14.06 -2.14
N HIS A 35 -7.04 -15.24 -2.69
CA HIS A 35 -6.45 -16.50 -2.21
C HIS A 35 -5.30 -16.93 -3.12
N GLU A 36 -4.08 -16.59 -2.75
CA GLU A 36 -2.89 -16.94 -3.50
C GLU A 36 -2.26 -18.22 -2.96
N THR A 37 -1.62 -18.98 -3.85
CA THR A 37 -0.86 -20.18 -3.46
C THR A 37 0.48 -19.79 -2.83
N ASP A 38 1.10 -20.72 -2.10
CA ASP A 38 2.43 -20.51 -1.51
C ASP A 38 3.47 -20.21 -2.59
N GLU A 39 3.39 -20.88 -3.74
CA GLU A 39 4.29 -20.65 -4.87
C GLU A 39 4.12 -19.26 -5.46
N ALA A 40 2.88 -18.79 -5.59
CA ALA A 40 2.60 -17.43 -6.08
C ALA A 40 3.15 -16.38 -5.13
N MET A 41 3.01 -16.60 -3.82
CA MET A 41 3.57 -15.69 -2.81
C MET A 41 5.10 -15.63 -2.89
N SER A 42 5.76 -16.77 -3.05
CA SER A 42 7.23 -16.82 -3.19
C SER A 42 7.70 -16.07 -4.44
N ARG A 43 7.03 -16.27 -5.58
CA ARG A 43 7.35 -15.56 -6.82
C ARG A 43 7.11 -14.05 -6.70
N TRP A 44 6.03 -13.67 -6.01
CA TRP A 44 5.75 -12.25 -5.75
C TRP A 44 6.88 -11.61 -4.93
N LEU A 45 7.34 -12.26 -3.86
CA LEU A 45 8.41 -11.71 -3.04
C LEU A 45 9.72 -11.59 -3.82
N GLU A 46 10.04 -12.58 -4.66
CA GLU A 46 11.22 -12.50 -5.53
C GLU A 46 11.17 -11.26 -6.43
N ARG A 47 9.99 -10.95 -6.99
CA ARG A 47 9.80 -9.74 -7.80
C ARG A 47 10.00 -8.47 -6.99
N ILE A 48 9.49 -8.44 -5.76
CA ILE A 48 9.68 -7.28 -4.87
C ILE A 48 11.16 -7.09 -4.56
N GLU A 49 11.86 -8.16 -4.17
CA GLU A 49 13.28 -8.11 -3.83
C GLU A 49 14.12 -7.65 -5.02
N ALA A 50 13.81 -8.14 -6.22
CA ALA A 50 14.51 -7.73 -7.45
C ALA A 50 14.25 -6.27 -7.83
N ALA A 51 13.12 -5.70 -7.46
CA ALA A 51 12.73 -4.33 -7.80
C ALA A 51 13.17 -3.29 -6.75
N ARG A 52 13.66 -3.71 -5.59
CA ARG A 52 14.14 -2.79 -4.56
C ARG A 52 15.34 -1.98 -5.07
N PRO A 53 15.47 -0.72 -4.69
CA PRO A 53 14.60 0.08 -3.82
C PRO A 53 13.51 0.86 -4.56
N ALA A 54 13.38 0.75 -5.88
CA ALA A 54 12.34 1.47 -6.64
C ALA A 54 10.93 1.04 -6.26
N THR A 55 10.77 -0.25 -5.90
CA THR A 55 9.55 -0.82 -5.34
C THR A 55 9.91 -1.41 -3.98
N ASN A 56 9.07 -1.23 -2.98
CA ASN A 56 9.25 -1.92 -1.72
C ASN A 56 7.92 -2.24 -1.03
N HIS A 57 7.96 -3.29 -0.24
CA HIS A 57 6.83 -3.78 0.53
C HIS A 57 7.27 -3.96 1.98
N PHE A 58 6.51 -3.39 2.90
CA PHE A 58 6.83 -3.39 4.32
C PHE A 58 5.77 -4.15 5.09
N SER A 59 6.23 -4.96 6.03
CA SER A 59 5.38 -5.66 6.98
C SER A 59 5.31 -4.85 8.28
N VAL A 60 4.10 -4.69 8.80
CA VAL A 60 3.81 -3.84 9.95
C VAL A 60 3.41 -4.71 11.12
N TYR A 61 4.11 -4.55 12.23
CA TYR A 61 3.88 -5.29 13.48
C TYR A 61 3.61 -4.31 14.62
N ASP A 62 2.77 -4.71 15.56
CA ASP A 62 2.57 -4.01 16.82
C ASP A 62 2.82 -5.00 17.96
N ASP A 63 3.87 -4.76 18.75
CA ASP A 63 4.33 -5.66 19.82
C ASP A 63 4.43 -7.13 19.35
N GLY A 64 5.00 -7.32 18.15
CA GLY A 64 5.20 -8.64 17.56
C GLY A 64 4.00 -9.26 16.86
N VAL A 65 2.85 -8.58 16.85
CA VAL A 65 1.64 -9.04 16.15
C VAL A 65 1.57 -8.41 14.79
N TYR A 66 1.46 -9.22 13.74
CA TYR A 66 1.34 -8.73 12.37
C TYR A 66 0.02 -7.98 12.17
N CYS A 67 0.12 -6.73 11.74
CA CYS A 67 -1.03 -5.83 11.57
C CYS A 67 -1.42 -5.61 10.12
N GLY A 68 -0.47 -5.69 9.21
CA GLY A 68 -0.73 -5.40 7.80
C GLY A 68 0.51 -5.00 7.03
N GLU A 69 0.30 -4.26 5.95
CA GLU A 69 1.34 -3.90 5.00
C GLU A 69 1.28 -2.44 4.58
N ALA A 70 2.45 -1.90 4.20
CA ALA A 70 2.59 -0.65 3.47
C ALA A 70 3.47 -0.91 2.25
N PHE A 71 3.26 -0.16 1.18
CA PHE A 71 3.90 -0.43 -0.10
C PHE A 71 4.09 0.85 -0.88
N TYR A 72 5.18 0.93 -1.67
CA TYR A 72 5.30 1.93 -2.72
C TYR A 72 5.93 1.33 -3.97
N GLN A 73 5.63 1.95 -5.10
CA GLN A 73 6.24 1.62 -6.38
C GLN A 73 6.50 2.90 -7.17
N ILE A 74 7.78 3.20 -7.40
CA ILE A 74 8.20 4.37 -8.18
C ILE A 74 8.16 4.02 -9.66
N ASP A 75 7.38 4.78 -10.44
CA ASP A 75 7.31 4.66 -11.89
C ASP A 75 8.30 5.61 -12.54
N THR A 76 9.45 5.07 -12.94
CA THR A 76 10.52 5.84 -13.56
C THR A 76 10.18 6.32 -14.97
N LYS A 77 9.16 5.75 -15.59
CA LYS A 77 8.71 6.13 -16.94
C LYS A 77 7.73 7.31 -16.92
N HIS A 78 7.16 7.62 -15.76
CA HIS A 78 6.15 8.65 -15.60
C HIS A 78 6.53 9.63 -14.49
N GLY A 79 7.72 10.24 -14.61
CA GLY A 79 8.17 11.33 -13.74
C GLY A 79 8.47 10.93 -12.32
N ASN A 80 8.89 9.68 -12.07
CA ASN A 80 9.19 9.16 -10.73
C ASN A 80 8.03 9.34 -9.76
N SER A 81 6.81 9.12 -10.25
CA SER A 81 5.60 9.12 -9.44
C SER A 81 5.46 7.78 -8.73
N ALA A 82 5.26 7.79 -7.43
CA ALA A 82 5.17 6.56 -6.65
C ALA A 82 3.75 6.26 -6.21
N ALA A 83 3.24 5.09 -6.59
CA ALA A 83 2.01 4.54 -6.05
C ALA A 83 2.23 4.10 -4.61
N LEU A 84 1.34 4.47 -3.71
CA LEU A 84 1.36 4.08 -2.30
C LEU A 84 0.14 3.21 -2.00
N ASP A 85 0.29 2.28 -1.06
CA ASP A 85 -0.81 1.48 -0.58
C ASP A 85 -0.60 1.12 0.90
N ILE A 86 -1.69 0.96 1.62
CA ILE A 86 -1.73 0.57 3.02
C ILE A 86 -2.90 -0.39 3.23
N LYS A 87 -2.66 -1.51 3.87
CA LYS A 87 -3.71 -2.47 4.24
C LYS A 87 -3.48 -2.93 5.66
N LEU A 88 -4.50 -2.86 6.48
CA LEU A 88 -4.47 -3.34 7.86
C LEU A 88 -5.64 -4.28 8.12
N PHE A 89 -5.40 -5.30 8.93
CA PHE A 89 -6.49 -6.06 9.54
C PHE A 89 -7.38 -5.13 10.36
N ARG A 90 -8.65 -5.49 10.46
CA ARG A 90 -9.64 -4.70 11.22
C ARG A 90 -9.19 -4.43 12.65
N PHE A 91 -8.63 -5.45 13.33
CA PHE A 91 -8.20 -5.30 14.73
C PHE A 91 -7.12 -4.24 14.95
N ALA A 92 -6.37 -3.92 13.89
CA ALA A 92 -5.27 -2.94 13.94
C ALA A 92 -5.72 -1.52 13.58
N ARG A 93 -6.96 -1.32 13.19
CA ARG A 93 -7.49 -0.01 12.78
C ARG A 93 -7.90 0.84 13.98
N GLY A 94 -7.87 2.16 13.80
CA GLY A 94 -8.29 3.11 14.83
C GLY A 94 -7.27 3.34 15.93
N LYS A 95 -6.02 2.95 15.72
CA LYS A 95 -4.92 3.05 16.71
C LYS A 95 -3.75 3.91 16.23
N GLY A 96 -3.89 4.58 15.09
CA GLY A 96 -2.80 5.37 14.50
C GLY A 96 -1.76 4.58 13.74
N ILE A 97 -1.90 3.26 13.62
CA ILE A 97 -0.92 2.39 12.94
C ILE A 97 -0.84 2.72 11.45
N ALA A 98 -1.98 2.94 10.79
CA ALA A 98 -2.01 3.27 9.37
C ALA A 98 -1.23 4.54 9.06
N ALA A 99 -1.42 5.60 9.85
CA ALA A 99 -0.70 6.86 9.66
C ALA A 99 0.80 6.67 9.81
N THR A 100 1.23 5.93 10.83
CA THR A 100 2.65 5.65 11.07
C THR A 100 3.27 4.84 9.94
N ALA A 101 2.60 3.77 9.51
CA ALA A 101 3.11 2.89 8.47
C ALA A 101 3.14 3.57 7.10
N LEU A 102 2.10 4.33 6.76
CA LEU A 102 2.05 5.04 5.50
C LEU A 102 3.08 6.18 5.45
N SER A 103 3.25 6.92 6.54
CA SER A 103 4.29 7.96 6.64
C SER A 103 5.68 7.38 6.43
N TYR A 104 5.94 6.19 6.98
CA TYR A 104 7.20 5.47 6.76
C TYR A 104 7.40 5.16 5.26
N ALA A 105 6.38 4.61 4.61
CA ALA A 105 6.46 4.28 3.18
C ALA A 105 6.63 5.54 2.32
N ILE A 106 5.95 6.63 2.65
CA ILE A 106 6.10 7.93 1.97
C ILE A 106 7.55 8.41 2.08
N ASP A 107 8.11 8.42 3.27
CA ASP A 107 9.49 8.87 3.51
C ASP A 107 10.48 8.01 2.72
N GLU A 108 10.30 6.70 2.70
CA GLU A 108 11.15 5.79 1.94
C GLU A 108 11.03 6.01 0.43
N ALA A 109 9.82 6.26 -0.07
CA ALA A 109 9.61 6.55 -1.49
C ALA A 109 10.38 7.81 -1.91
N PHE A 110 10.25 8.91 -1.17
CA PHE A 110 10.97 10.14 -1.46
C PHE A 110 12.48 9.97 -1.32
N LYS A 111 12.93 9.26 -0.30
CA LYS A 111 14.35 8.95 -0.10
C LYS A 111 14.95 8.19 -1.29
N ASN A 112 14.16 7.34 -1.93
CA ASN A 112 14.60 6.51 -3.05
C ASN A 112 14.27 7.09 -4.43
N GLY A 113 13.94 8.38 -4.51
CA GLY A 113 13.86 9.10 -5.77
C GLY A 113 12.48 9.48 -6.26
N ALA A 114 11.42 9.21 -5.50
CA ALA A 114 10.10 9.68 -5.89
C ALA A 114 10.04 11.21 -5.88
N GLU A 115 9.41 11.79 -6.89
CA GLU A 115 9.15 13.22 -6.97
C GLU A 115 7.78 13.58 -6.43
N ARG A 116 6.87 12.62 -6.47
CA ARG A 116 5.52 12.69 -5.88
C ARG A 116 5.07 11.29 -5.50
N VAL A 117 4.14 11.24 -4.55
CA VAL A 117 3.46 9.99 -4.19
C VAL A 117 1.96 10.15 -4.40
N TRP A 118 1.27 9.07 -4.72
CA TRP A 118 -0.16 9.12 -4.98
C TRP A 118 -0.88 7.88 -4.44
N VAL A 119 -2.16 8.07 -4.20
CA VAL A 119 -3.10 7.03 -3.78
C VAL A 119 -4.38 7.17 -4.61
N ASP A 120 -5.13 6.10 -4.73
CA ASP A 120 -6.40 6.08 -5.46
C ASP A 120 -7.50 5.35 -4.69
N PRO A 121 -7.88 5.87 -3.51
CA PRO A 121 -8.88 5.21 -2.68
C PRO A 121 -10.23 5.08 -3.40
N ASN A 122 -10.95 4.00 -3.04
CA ASN A 122 -12.33 3.84 -3.43
C ASN A 122 -13.15 4.99 -2.81
N PRO A 123 -14.05 5.66 -3.56
CA PRO A 123 -14.86 6.76 -3.03
C PRO A 123 -15.69 6.41 -1.80
N GLU A 124 -16.02 5.13 -1.63
CA GLU A 124 -16.77 4.64 -0.46
C GLU A 124 -15.90 4.43 0.77
N ASN A 125 -14.58 4.44 0.61
CA ASN A 125 -13.65 4.25 1.71
C ASN A 125 -13.35 5.59 2.40
N ALA A 126 -14.32 6.11 3.14
CA ALA A 126 -14.22 7.41 3.80
C ALA A 126 -13.05 7.50 4.79
N LYS A 127 -12.74 6.39 5.47
CA LYS A 127 -11.64 6.36 6.45
C LYS A 127 -10.28 6.51 5.78
N ALA A 128 -10.08 5.85 4.63
CA ALA A 128 -8.84 5.98 3.87
C ALA A 128 -8.68 7.40 3.32
N ILE A 129 -9.73 7.96 2.74
CA ILE A 129 -9.72 9.33 2.21
C ILE A 129 -9.35 10.32 3.32
N ALA A 130 -9.97 10.22 4.50
CA ALA A 130 -9.67 11.08 5.63
C ALA A 130 -8.21 10.93 6.10
N LEU A 131 -7.68 9.72 6.11
CA LEU A 131 -6.28 9.46 6.45
C LEU A 131 -5.34 10.16 5.46
N TYR A 132 -5.58 10.01 4.16
CA TYR A 132 -4.74 10.62 3.14
C TYR A 132 -4.79 12.15 3.20
N GLU A 133 -5.97 12.73 3.41
CA GLU A 133 -6.12 14.18 3.60
C GLU A 133 -5.30 14.68 4.80
N ARG A 134 -5.36 13.97 5.93
CA ARG A 134 -4.57 14.33 7.12
C ARG A 134 -3.06 14.27 6.87
N LEU A 135 -2.61 13.39 5.99
CA LEU A 135 -1.20 13.26 5.64
C LEU A 135 -0.76 14.27 4.57
N GLY A 136 -1.68 15.10 4.07
CA GLY A 136 -1.37 16.16 3.12
C GLY A 136 -1.63 15.83 1.67
N PHE A 137 -2.21 14.68 1.36
CA PHE A 137 -2.64 14.34 -0.01
C PHE A 137 -3.79 15.22 -0.42
N GLN A 138 -3.77 15.67 -1.69
CA GLN A 138 -4.80 16.50 -2.26
C GLN A 138 -5.41 15.82 -3.49
N PRO A 139 -6.75 15.88 -3.66
CA PRO A 139 -7.38 15.41 -4.89
C PRO A 139 -6.84 16.16 -6.10
N LYS A 140 -6.52 15.42 -7.15
CA LYS A 140 -6.04 15.96 -8.43
C LYS A 140 -6.69 15.17 -9.55
N PRO A 141 -6.76 15.72 -10.79
CA PRO A 141 -7.16 14.93 -11.94
C PRO A 141 -6.23 13.72 -12.10
N MET A 142 -6.82 12.55 -12.35
CA MET A 142 -6.04 11.34 -12.57
C MET A 142 -5.19 11.51 -13.85
N PRO A 143 -3.88 11.25 -13.78
CA PRO A 143 -3.04 11.29 -14.98
C PRO A 143 -3.53 10.32 -16.05
N GLU A 144 -3.40 10.71 -17.31
CA GLU A 144 -3.91 9.93 -18.44
C GLU A 144 -3.36 8.51 -18.48
N TYR A 145 -2.07 8.31 -18.16
CA TYR A 145 -1.45 7.00 -18.18
C TYR A 145 -2.04 6.00 -17.16
N LEU A 146 -2.79 6.49 -16.18
CA LEU A 146 -3.47 5.67 -15.17
C LEU A 146 -4.92 5.36 -15.54
N THR A 147 -5.46 5.93 -16.63
CA THR A 147 -6.89 5.85 -16.99
C THR A 147 -7.23 4.72 -17.97
N GLY A 148 -6.34 3.80 -18.27
CA GLY A 148 -6.52 2.80 -19.34
C GLY A 148 -6.99 1.42 -18.93
N GLY A 149 -7.41 1.20 -17.68
CA GLY A 149 -7.79 -0.13 -17.18
C GLY A 149 -9.28 -0.28 -16.89
N GLU A 150 -9.70 -1.50 -16.52
CA GLU A 150 -11.05 -1.73 -16.01
C GLU A 150 -11.29 -0.85 -14.78
N GLU A 151 -12.38 -0.11 -14.83
CA GLU A 151 -12.62 0.95 -13.88
C GLU A 151 -13.22 0.43 -12.57
N ILE A 152 -12.36 0.24 -11.58
CA ILE A 152 -12.81 0.37 -10.20
C ILE A 152 -12.87 1.87 -9.94
N ALA A 153 -14.03 2.39 -9.55
CA ALA A 153 -14.17 3.80 -9.22
C ALA A 153 -13.13 4.18 -8.16
N SER A 154 -12.37 5.25 -8.41
CA SER A 154 -11.33 5.71 -7.50
C SER A 154 -11.20 7.22 -7.52
N ILE A 155 -10.65 7.77 -6.45
CA ILE A 155 -10.30 9.19 -6.33
C ILE A 155 -8.78 9.27 -6.32
N TYR A 156 -8.21 9.97 -7.31
CA TYR A 156 -6.76 10.17 -7.36
C TYR A 156 -6.37 11.30 -6.42
N MET A 157 -5.40 11.04 -5.55
CA MET A 157 -4.87 12.03 -4.61
C MET A 157 -3.34 11.97 -4.63
N GLU A 158 -2.67 13.11 -4.56
CA GLU A 158 -1.21 13.15 -4.59
C GLU A 158 -0.62 14.05 -3.52
N LEU A 159 0.63 13.74 -3.15
CA LEU A 159 1.45 14.51 -2.23
C LEU A 159 2.79 14.79 -2.87
N VAL A 160 3.20 16.07 -2.82
CA VAL A 160 4.49 16.55 -3.31
C VAL A 160 5.23 17.20 -2.14
N ARG A 161 6.53 16.99 -2.05
CA ARG A 161 7.39 17.66 -1.06
C ARG A 161 8.30 18.67 -1.69
#